data_50ea75806d6a2bc929487b5cf9dfb844
#
_entry.id   50ea75806d6a2bc929487b5cf9dfb844
#
_cell.length_a   1.000
_cell.length_b   1.000
_cell.length_c   1.000
_cell.angle_alpha   90.00
_cell.angle_beta   90.00
_cell.angle_gamma   90.00
#
_symmetry.space_group_name_H-M   'P 1'
#
loop_
_entity.id
_entity.type
_entity.pdbx_description
1 polymer ?
#
loop_
_entity_poly.entity_id
_entity_poly.type
_entity_poly.pdbx_seq_one_letter_code
_entity_poly.pdbx_strand_id
1 'polypeptide(L)'
;MKALSKKRRHPLAAVALLLFGLLVTGSLYTAAGSINEAKAATATASAADIQEGQKLFVANCATCHGMNAEGTDSGPTLIGVGAASVDFQVGTGRMPMQMQGPQAQIKPVQFNDEQISQLAAYVASLGAGPAIPDEEYLDTEKGDAAHGGTVFRVNCAMCHNAAAAGGALTRGKFAPTLAGVSEKHIYEAMVTGPQNMPVFNDSNITPEEKRDVITFLKTIEANGTAGGAALGGLGPVAEGLFVWTAGLGIIIGFAVWLTSRPS
;
A
#
# COMPACT_ATOMS: atom_id res chain seq x y z
N MET A 1 -30.84 -39.48 32.06
CA MET A 1 -29.63 -38.66 32.02
C MET A 1 -28.30 -39.44 32.05
N LYS A 2 -28.21 -40.68 32.58
CA LYS A 2 -26.94 -41.47 32.62
C LYS A 2 -26.46 -42.02 31.25
N ALA A 3 -27.35 -42.17 30.24
CA ALA A 3 -26.98 -42.68 28.92
C ALA A 3 -26.22 -41.63 28.04
N LEU A 4 -26.49 -40.35 28.22
CA LEU A 4 -25.82 -39.26 27.51
C LEU A 4 -24.39 -38.99 27.99
N SER A 5 -24.09 -39.29 29.27
CA SER A 5 -22.76 -39.08 29.84
C SER A 5 -21.74 -40.13 29.37
N LYS A 6 -22.18 -41.35 29.03
CA LYS A 6 -21.32 -42.43 28.54
C LYS A 6 -20.84 -42.17 27.09
N LYS A 7 -21.68 -41.55 26.25
CA LYS A 7 -21.30 -41.16 24.86
C LYS A 7 -20.32 -40.01 24.81
N ARG A 8 -20.32 -39.11 25.80
CA ARG A 8 -19.36 -37.97 25.88
C ARG A 8 -17.91 -38.37 26.14
N ARG A 9 -17.70 -39.58 26.72
CA ARG A 9 -16.35 -40.09 27.04
C ARG A 9 -15.76 -41.00 25.96
N HIS A 10 -16.43 -41.15 24.83
CA HIS A 10 -15.91 -41.94 23.73
C HIS A 10 -14.77 -41.12 23.04
N PRO A 11 -13.58 -41.74 22.79
CA PRO A 11 -12.43 -40.99 22.19
C PRO A 11 -12.79 -40.32 20.85
N LEU A 12 -13.68 -40.91 20.07
CA LEU A 12 -14.16 -40.33 18.83
C LEU A 12 -15.11 -39.11 19.02
N ALA A 13 -15.69 -38.93 20.19
CA ALA A 13 -16.59 -37.79 20.46
C ALA A 13 -15.81 -36.45 20.50
N ALA A 14 -14.60 -36.48 21.05
CA ALA A 14 -13.73 -35.30 21.05
C ALA A 14 -13.29 -34.91 19.63
N VAL A 15 -12.94 -35.92 18.83
CA VAL A 15 -12.57 -35.68 17.40
C VAL A 15 -13.76 -35.15 16.60
N ALA A 16 -14.95 -35.74 16.79
CA ALA A 16 -16.16 -35.29 16.12
C ALA A 16 -16.55 -33.85 16.51
N LEU A 17 -16.40 -33.46 17.77
CA LEU A 17 -16.65 -32.09 18.25
C LEU A 17 -15.63 -31.08 17.69
N LEU A 18 -14.35 -31.48 17.62
CA LEU A 18 -13.32 -30.65 17.01
C LEU A 18 -13.58 -30.43 15.52
N LEU A 19 -13.86 -31.48 14.78
CA LEU A 19 -14.18 -31.39 13.34
C LEU A 19 -15.43 -30.56 13.10
N PHE A 20 -16.48 -30.73 13.90
CA PHE A 20 -17.70 -29.94 13.82
C PHE A 20 -17.42 -28.47 14.16
N GLY A 21 -16.64 -28.18 15.19
CA GLY A 21 -16.22 -26.82 15.54
C GLY A 21 -15.44 -26.16 14.44
N LEU A 22 -14.46 -26.84 13.83
CA LEU A 22 -13.69 -26.33 12.69
C LEU A 22 -14.55 -26.10 11.45
N LEU A 23 -15.50 -26.98 11.16
CA LEU A 23 -16.43 -26.83 10.04
C LEU A 23 -17.35 -25.63 10.23
N VAL A 24 -17.89 -25.44 11.43
CA VAL A 24 -18.78 -24.30 11.74
C VAL A 24 -17.99 -22.99 11.72
N THR A 25 -16.85 -22.93 12.36
CA THR A 25 -16.02 -21.70 12.37
C THR A 25 -15.47 -21.37 11.00
N GLY A 26 -15.00 -22.37 10.23
CA GLY A 26 -14.55 -22.19 8.86
C GLY A 26 -15.66 -21.69 7.94
N SER A 27 -16.86 -22.29 8.04
CA SER A 27 -18.02 -21.84 7.24
C SER A 27 -18.49 -20.45 7.60
N LEU A 28 -18.50 -20.09 8.88
CA LEU A 28 -18.85 -18.74 9.33
C LEU A 28 -17.79 -17.71 8.89
N TYR A 29 -16.52 -18.07 8.94
CA TYR A 29 -15.44 -17.21 8.49
C TYR A 29 -15.50 -16.94 6.98
N THR A 30 -15.69 -18.00 6.18
CA THR A 30 -15.82 -17.85 4.71
C THR A 30 -17.09 -17.07 4.33
N ALA A 31 -18.21 -17.31 5.02
CA ALA A 31 -19.45 -16.57 4.77
C ALA A 31 -19.32 -15.08 5.16
N ALA A 32 -18.66 -14.76 6.28
CA ALA A 32 -18.42 -13.38 6.69
C ALA A 32 -17.43 -12.67 5.75
N GLY A 33 -16.38 -13.37 5.30
CA GLY A 33 -15.42 -12.85 4.32
C GLY A 33 -16.08 -12.54 2.98
N SER A 34 -16.84 -13.49 2.44
CA SER A 34 -17.51 -13.31 1.14
C SER A 34 -18.60 -12.22 1.11
N ILE A 35 -19.23 -11.93 2.24
CA ILE A 35 -20.22 -10.84 2.32
C ILE A 35 -19.54 -9.46 2.25
N ASN A 36 -18.38 -9.30 2.86
CA ASN A 36 -17.64 -8.04 2.82
C ASN A 36 -16.95 -7.82 1.48
N GLU A 37 -16.37 -8.87 0.87
CA GLU A 37 -15.71 -8.79 -0.43
C GLU A 37 -16.71 -8.60 -1.59
N ALA A 38 -17.88 -9.23 -1.53
CA ALA A 38 -18.90 -9.10 -2.57
C ALA A 38 -19.54 -7.70 -2.62
N LYS A 39 -19.59 -6.97 -1.50
CA LYS A 39 -20.12 -5.59 -1.50
C LYS A 39 -19.17 -4.59 -2.13
N ALA A 40 -17.85 -4.79 -2.02
CA ALA A 40 -16.84 -3.86 -2.53
C ALA A 40 -16.57 -4.05 -4.04
N ALA A 41 -16.67 -5.28 -4.57
CA ALA A 41 -16.28 -5.58 -5.95
C ALA A 41 -17.38 -5.38 -6.99
N THR A 42 -18.67 -5.31 -6.60
CA THR A 42 -19.79 -5.35 -7.56
C THR A 42 -20.48 -4.01 -7.81
N ALA A 43 -19.99 -2.91 -7.26
CA ALA A 43 -20.82 -1.70 -7.21
C ALA A 43 -21.01 -0.96 -8.55
N THR A 44 -20.16 -1.09 -9.59
CA THR A 44 -20.32 -0.25 -10.79
C THR A 44 -19.74 -0.71 -12.13
N ALA A 45 -18.99 -1.79 -12.21
CA ALA A 45 -18.43 -2.19 -13.51
C ALA A 45 -19.50 -2.85 -14.41
N SER A 46 -19.77 -2.28 -15.58
CA SER A 46 -20.68 -2.87 -16.56
C SER A 46 -20.01 -4.06 -17.27
N ALA A 47 -20.81 -4.97 -17.84
CA ALA A 47 -20.29 -6.05 -18.67
C ALA A 47 -19.51 -5.52 -19.89
N ALA A 48 -19.84 -4.32 -20.37
CA ALA A 48 -19.14 -3.63 -21.43
C ALA A 48 -17.74 -3.19 -20.98
N ASP A 49 -17.61 -2.62 -19.79
CA ASP A 49 -16.30 -2.20 -19.23
C ASP A 49 -15.38 -3.39 -19.03
N ILE A 50 -15.90 -4.52 -18.53
CA ILE A 50 -15.12 -5.76 -18.39
C ILE A 50 -14.63 -6.24 -19.75
N GLN A 51 -15.46 -6.17 -20.79
CA GLN A 51 -15.09 -6.61 -22.15
C GLN A 51 -14.03 -5.68 -22.77
N GLU A 52 -14.17 -4.36 -22.63
CA GLU A 52 -13.17 -3.40 -23.09
C GLU A 52 -11.86 -3.57 -22.31
N GLY A 53 -11.94 -3.73 -20.98
CA GLY A 53 -10.78 -4.04 -20.14
C GLY A 53 -10.06 -5.31 -20.56
N GLN A 54 -10.79 -6.37 -20.96
CA GLN A 54 -10.18 -7.59 -21.49
C GLN A 54 -9.41 -7.34 -22.79
N LYS A 55 -9.95 -6.53 -23.71
CA LYS A 55 -9.25 -6.18 -24.95
C LYS A 55 -7.97 -5.39 -24.66
N LEU A 56 -8.05 -4.41 -23.77
CA LEU A 56 -6.88 -3.63 -23.33
C LEU A 56 -5.83 -4.52 -22.67
N PHE A 57 -6.26 -5.46 -21.83
CA PHE A 57 -5.38 -6.42 -21.16
C PHE A 57 -4.65 -7.32 -22.16
N VAL A 58 -5.37 -7.93 -23.09
CA VAL A 58 -4.79 -8.81 -24.12
C VAL A 58 -3.77 -8.05 -24.97
N ALA A 59 -4.07 -6.80 -25.32
CA ALA A 59 -3.19 -5.99 -26.16
C ALA A 59 -1.91 -5.52 -25.45
N ASN A 60 -1.95 -5.30 -24.12
CA ASN A 60 -0.87 -4.60 -23.40
C ASN A 60 -0.25 -5.39 -22.24
N CYS A 61 -0.91 -6.40 -21.71
CA CYS A 61 -0.53 -7.06 -20.46
C CYS A 61 -0.28 -8.57 -20.63
N ALA A 62 -0.97 -9.22 -21.56
CA ALA A 62 -0.98 -10.67 -21.72
C ALA A 62 0.40 -11.26 -22.03
N THR A 63 1.29 -10.52 -22.69
CA THR A 63 2.66 -10.98 -22.99
C THR A 63 3.43 -11.39 -21.74
N CYS A 64 3.22 -10.66 -20.61
CA CYS A 64 3.89 -10.97 -19.35
C CYS A 64 2.99 -11.72 -18.37
N HIS A 65 1.68 -11.42 -18.37
CA HIS A 65 0.76 -11.96 -17.36
C HIS A 65 -0.08 -13.18 -17.84
N GLY A 66 0.13 -13.64 -19.07
CA GLY A 66 -0.66 -14.72 -19.68
C GLY A 66 -1.98 -14.24 -20.27
N MET A 67 -2.53 -14.99 -21.21
CA MET A 67 -3.75 -14.60 -21.95
C MET A 67 -4.99 -14.50 -21.06
N ASN A 68 -5.02 -15.29 -19.99
CA ASN A 68 -6.10 -15.32 -19.00
C ASN A 68 -5.64 -14.77 -17.64
N ALA A 69 -4.58 -13.95 -17.62
CA ALA A 69 -3.97 -13.40 -16.42
C ALA A 69 -3.43 -14.44 -15.42
N GLU A 70 -3.17 -15.65 -15.86
CA GLU A 70 -2.66 -16.78 -15.06
C GLU A 70 -1.22 -16.60 -14.61
N GLY A 71 -0.49 -15.65 -15.21
CA GLY A 71 0.93 -15.43 -15.00
C GLY A 71 1.81 -16.23 -15.95
N THR A 72 3.08 -15.82 -16.05
CA THR A 72 4.16 -16.49 -16.82
C THR A 72 5.48 -16.33 -16.06
N ASP A 73 6.58 -16.82 -16.63
CA ASP A 73 7.94 -16.55 -16.09
C ASP A 73 8.30 -15.05 -16.10
N SER A 74 7.58 -14.25 -16.90
CA SER A 74 7.84 -12.81 -17.06
C SER A 74 6.95 -11.92 -16.19
N GLY A 75 5.87 -12.45 -15.63
CA GLY A 75 4.95 -11.69 -14.78
C GLY A 75 4.06 -12.59 -13.92
N PRO A 76 3.70 -12.15 -12.70
CA PRO A 76 2.87 -12.94 -11.79
C PRO A 76 1.45 -13.09 -12.31
N THR A 77 0.71 -14.05 -11.73
CA THR A 77 -0.74 -14.13 -11.93
C THR A 77 -1.42 -12.86 -11.42
N LEU A 78 -2.47 -12.41 -12.11
CA LEU A 78 -3.33 -11.31 -11.69
C LEU A 78 -4.70 -11.79 -11.17
N ILE A 79 -4.92 -13.09 -11.11
CA ILE A 79 -6.15 -13.67 -10.56
C ILE A 79 -6.17 -13.40 -9.05
N GLY A 80 -7.18 -12.68 -8.58
CA GLY A 80 -7.35 -12.35 -7.17
C GLY A 80 -6.52 -11.17 -6.65
N VAL A 81 -5.83 -10.41 -7.52
CA VAL A 81 -5.09 -9.20 -7.07
C VAL A 81 -5.99 -7.99 -6.85
N GLY A 82 -7.21 -8.00 -7.36
CA GLY A 82 -8.22 -6.97 -7.15
C GLY A 82 -8.07 -5.70 -7.98
N ALA A 83 -9.13 -4.89 -7.98
CA ALA A 83 -9.20 -3.64 -8.73
C ALA A 83 -8.18 -2.60 -8.25
N ALA A 84 -8.00 -2.46 -6.94
CA ALA A 84 -7.06 -1.50 -6.34
C ALA A 84 -5.61 -1.73 -6.79
N SER A 85 -5.20 -2.99 -6.98
CA SER A 85 -3.85 -3.30 -7.49
C SER A 85 -3.65 -2.78 -8.90
N VAL A 86 -4.66 -2.91 -9.76
CA VAL A 86 -4.59 -2.46 -11.16
C VAL A 86 -4.61 -0.93 -11.20
N ASP A 87 -5.56 -0.30 -10.52
CA ASP A 87 -5.65 1.17 -10.45
C ASP A 87 -4.32 1.76 -9.97
N PHE A 88 -3.76 1.25 -8.88
CA PHE A 88 -2.47 1.69 -8.37
C PHE A 88 -1.33 1.49 -9.36
N GLN A 89 -1.15 0.28 -9.89
CA GLN A 89 0.02 -0.05 -10.71
C GLN A 89 -0.03 0.66 -12.07
N VAL A 90 -1.18 0.73 -12.69
CA VAL A 90 -1.37 1.37 -14.00
C VAL A 90 -1.52 2.88 -13.85
N GLY A 91 -2.33 3.34 -12.89
CA GLY A 91 -2.57 4.76 -12.61
C GLY A 91 -1.34 5.51 -12.11
N THR A 92 -0.36 4.81 -11.53
CA THR A 92 0.94 5.40 -11.17
C THR A 92 2.03 5.21 -12.23
N GLY A 93 1.70 4.63 -13.38
CA GLY A 93 2.63 4.40 -14.50
C GLY A 93 3.67 3.31 -14.24
N ARG A 94 3.53 2.49 -13.18
CA ARG A 94 4.43 1.37 -12.91
C ARG A 94 4.23 0.23 -13.91
N MET A 95 2.99 -0.01 -14.30
CA MET A 95 2.64 -0.97 -15.35
C MET A 95 2.12 -0.25 -16.62
N PRO A 96 2.36 -0.81 -17.80
CA PRO A 96 3.23 -1.95 -18.12
C PRO A 96 4.71 -1.65 -17.87
N MET A 97 5.48 -2.65 -17.38
CA MET A 97 6.94 -2.50 -17.25
C MET A 97 7.61 -2.53 -18.64
N GLN A 98 8.65 -1.73 -18.82
CA GLN A 98 9.44 -1.74 -20.05
C GLN A 98 10.50 -2.83 -20.06
N MET A 99 11.01 -3.17 -18.87
CA MET A 99 12.00 -4.23 -18.67
C MET A 99 11.85 -4.79 -17.25
N GLN A 100 12.27 -6.02 -17.07
CA GLN A 100 12.37 -6.60 -15.73
C GLN A 100 13.48 -5.91 -14.94
N GLY A 101 13.23 -5.71 -13.65
CA GLY A 101 14.17 -5.05 -12.75
C GLY A 101 13.84 -5.35 -11.29
N PRO A 102 14.67 -4.86 -10.36
CA PRO A 102 14.45 -5.09 -8.93
C PRO A 102 13.16 -4.46 -8.42
N GLN A 103 12.66 -3.43 -9.13
CA GLN A 103 11.45 -2.68 -8.77
C GLN A 103 10.82 -2.04 -10.00
N ALA A 104 9.49 -2.02 -10.10
CA ALA A 104 8.77 -1.30 -11.14
C ALA A 104 8.91 0.22 -10.92
N GLN A 105 9.54 0.89 -11.87
CA GLN A 105 9.77 2.33 -11.83
C GLN A 105 8.49 3.10 -12.22
N ILE A 106 8.29 4.26 -11.60
CA ILE A 106 7.25 5.20 -11.99
C ILE A 106 7.61 5.79 -13.36
N LYS A 107 6.65 5.79 -14.28
CA LYS A 107 6.74 6.35 -15.64
C LYS A 107 5.50 7.20 -15.92
N PRO A 108 5.50 7.99 -16.99
CA PRO A 108 4.26 8.62 -17.46
C PRO A 108 3.16 7.57 -17.67
N VAL A 109 1.98 7.88 -17.16
CA VAL A 109 0.80 7.02 -17.30
C VAL A 109 0.44 6.91 -18.78
N GLN A 110 0.21 5.68 -19.27
CA GLN A 110 -0.03 5.40 -20.69
C GLN A 110 -1.52 5.29 -21.03
N PHE A 111 -2.37 5.13 -20.03
CA PHE A 111 -3.81 4.93 -20.16
C PHE A 111 -4.56 6.11 -19.53
N ASN A 112 -5.71 6.45 -20.07
CA ASN A 112 -6.61 7.40 -19.45
C ASN A 112 -7.42 6.73 -18.32
N ASP A 113 -8.10 7.53 -17.49
CA ASP A 113 -8.83 7.06 -16.31
C ASP A 113 -9.91 6.01 -16.66
N GLU A 114 -10.60 6.17 -17.79
CA GLU A 114 -11.60 5.21 -18.27
C GLU A 114 -10.95 3.84 -18.59
N GLN A 115 -9.83 3.85 -19.30
CA GLN A 115 -9.09 2.63 -19.64
C GLN A 115 -8.52 1.94 -18.39
N ILE A 116 -8.05 2.72 -17.41
CA ILE A 116 -7.58 2.18 -16.12
C ILE A 116 -8.73 1.52 -15.38
N SER A 117 -9.89 2.17 -15.34
CA SER A 117 -11.10 1.62 -14.72
C SER A 117 -11.56 0.33 -15.40
N GLN A 118 -11.53 0.29 -16.74
CA GLN A 118 -11.87 -0.91 -17.52
C GLN A 118 -10.90 -2.06 -17.26
N LEU A 119 -9.58 -1.80 -17.22
CA LEU A 119 -8.57 -2.79 -16.85
C LEU A 119 -8.78 -3.31 -15.43
N ALA A 120 -9.06 -2.41 -14.48
CA ALA A 120 -9.37 -2.76 -13.09
C ALA A 120 -10.62 -3.63 -12.98
N ALA A 121 -11.69 -3.28 -13.73
CA ALA A 121 -12.92 -4.04 -13.80
C ALA A 121 -12.71 -5.46 -14.36
N TYR A 122 -11.94 -5.59 -15.43
CA TYR A 122 -11.61 -6.89 -16.00
C TYR A 122 -10.84 -7.77 -15.02
N VAL A 123 -9.77 -7.25 -14.40
CA VAL A 123 -8.96 -8.05 -13.47
C VAL A 123 -9.75 -8.40 -12.21
N ALA A 124 -10.58 -7.48 -11.69
CA ALA A 124 -11.48 -7.78 -10.58
C ALA A 124 -12.49 -8.89 -10.89
N SER A 125 -12.91 -9.02 -12.15
CA SER A 125 -13.81 -10.10 -12.57
C SER A 125 -13.16 -11.49 -12.56
N LEU A 126 -11.84 -11.58 -12.52
CA LEU A 126 -11.10 -12.85 -12.53
C LEU A 126 -10.99 -13.50 -11.15
N GLY A 127 -11.22 -12.75 -10.08
CA GLY A 127 -11.16 -13.28 -8.72
C GLY A 127 -11.26 -12.19 -7.67
N ALA A 128 -11.70 -12.54 -6.46
CA ALA A 128 -11.82 -11.63 -5.34
C ALA A 128 -10.46 -11.08 -4.91
N GLY A 129 -10.38 -9.78 -4.65
CA GLY A 129 -9.19 -9.07 -4.18
C GLY A 129 -9.54 -7.66 -3.70
N PRO A 130 -8.57 -6.86 -3.24
CA PRO A 130 -8.80 -5.51 -2.75
C PRO A 130 -9.55 -4.63 -3.76
N ALA A 131 -10.62 -4.00 -3.30
CA ALA A 131 -11.38 -3.03 -4.08
C ALA A 131 -10.72 -1.64 -4.03
N ILE A 132 -11.03 -0.80 -5.01
CA ILE A 132 -10.75 0.64 -4.95
C ILE A 132 -11.50 1.20 -3.74
N PRO A 133 -10.85 2.04 -2.91
CA PRO A 133 -11.48 2.55 -1.69
C PRO A 133 -12.66 3.46 -1.96
N ASP A 134 -13.63 3.43 -1.06
CA ASP A 134 -14.74 4.38 -1.07
C ASP A 134 -14.25 5.80 -0.71
N GLU A 135 -14.89 6.82 -1.28
CA GLU A 135 -14.57 8.23 -1.10
C GLU A 135 -14.50 8.66 0.38
N GLU A 136 -15.29 8.03 1.26
CA GLU A 136 -15.30 8.36 2.69
C GLU A 136 -13.96 8.07 3.38
N TYR A 137 -13.18 7.10 2.86
CA TYR A 137 -11.84 6.77 3.38
C TYR A 137 -10.74 7.61 2.75
N LEU A 138 -11.07 8.42 1.75
CA LEU A 138 -10.16 9.37 1.09
C LEU A 138 -10.36 10.81 1.58
N ASP A 139 -11.45 11.06 2.31
CA ASP A 139 -11.83 12.38 2.82
C ASP A 139 -10.94 12.78 4.00
N THR A 140 -9.93 13.59 3.73
CA THR A 140 -8.96 14.08 4.73
C THR A 140 -9.56 15.04 5.74
N GLU A 141 -10.75 15.62 5.50
CA GLU A 141 -11.43 16.48 6.46
C GLU A 141 -11.99 15.68 7.65
N LYS A 142 -12.26 14.38 7.43
CA LYS A 142 -12.76 13.47 8.46
C LYS A 142 -11.64 12.71 9.21
N GLY A 143 -10.38 12.86 8.79
CA GLY A 143 -9.26 12.14 9.38
C GLY A 143 -8.60 12.91 10.52
N ASP A 144 -7.97 12.17 11.43
CA ASP A 144 -7.15 12.71 12.53
C ASP A 144 -5.65 12.64 12.15
N ALA A 145 -5.07 13.80 11.80
CA ALA A 145 -3.65 13.89 11.43
C ALA A 145 -2.71 13.52 12.59
N ALA A 146 -3.08 13.78 13.85
CA ALA A 146 -2.24 13.46 15.01
C ALA A 146 -2.17 11.95 15.26
N HIS A 147 -3.32 11.29 15.19
CA HIS A 147 -3.42 9.83 15.25
C HIS A 147 -2.72 9.19 14.05
N GLY A 148 -2.99 9.65 12.84
CA GLY A 148 -2.36 9.18 11.61
C GLY A 148 -0.83 9.29 11.64
N GLY A 149 -0.30 10.39 12.19
CA GLY A 149 1.14 10.55 12.43
C GLY A 149 1.72 9.53 13.42
N THR A 150 0.93 9.08 14.39
CA THR A 150 1.35 8.00 15.31
C THR A 150 1.38 6.66 14.59
N VAL A 151 0.32 6.31 13.85
CA VAL A 151 0.24 5.08 13.05
C VAL A 151 1.37 5.04 12.00
N PHE A 152 1.62 6.17 11.32
CA PHE A 152 2.68 6.29 10.32
C PHE A 152 4.08 6.04 10.90
N ARG A 153 4.40 6.65 12.05
CA ARG A 153 5.71 6.46 12.70
C ARG A 153 5.97 5.02 13.08
N VAL A 154 4.94 4.28 13.50
CA VAL A 154 5.07 2.88 13.92
C VAL A 154 5.19 1.93 12.73
N ASN A 155 4.41 2.14 11.67
CA ASN A 155 4.24 1.16 10.60
C ASN A 155 4.95 1.52 9.29
N CYS A 156 5.19 2.80 9.01
CA CYS A 156 5.58 3.28 7.68
C CYS A 156 6.94 3.97 7.66
N ALA A 157 7.29 4.72 8.73
CA ALA A 157 8.47 5.58 8.76
C ALA A 157 9.80 4.81 8.64
N MET A 158 9.83 3.53 9.00
CA MET A 158 11.03 2.69 8.87
C MET A 158 11.49 2.59 7.40
N CYS A 159 10.57 2.57 6.45
CA CYS A 159 10.85 2.50 5.02
C CYS A 159 10.72 3.87 4.35
N HIS A 160 9.66 4.62 4.67
CA HIS A 160 9.33 5.90 4.02
C HIS A 160 9.98 7.13 4.67
N ASN A 161 10.80 6.95 5.73
CA ASN A 161 11.35 8.05 6.51
C ASN A 161 10.28 8.79 7.36
N ALA A 162 10.68 9.42 8.44
CA ALA A 162 9.79 10.18 9.31
C ALA A 162 9.13 11.39 8.62
N ALA A 163 9.81 11.95 7.59
CA ALA A 163 9.30 13.03 6.76
C ALA A 163 8.59 12.56 5.47
N ALA A 164 8.28 11.27 5.35
CA ALA A 164 7.67 10.66 4.17
C ALA A 164 8.48 10.86 2.85
N ALA A 165 9.77 11.18 2.96
CA ALA A 165 10.65 11.45 1.83
C ALA A 165 11.13 10.19 1.10
N GLY A 166 10.76 9.02 1.59
CA GLY A 166 11.25 7.74 1.07
C GLY A 166 12.63 7.36 1.60
N GLY A 167 13.17 6.23 1.14
CA GLY A 167 14.47 5.74 1.59
C GLY A 167 14.96 4.55 0.81
N ALA A 168 16.26 4.28 0.90
CA ALA A 168 16.88 3.12 0.29
C ALA A 168 16.49 1.83 1.03
N LEU A 169 16.20 0.80 0.26
CA LEU A 169 15.94 -0.56 0.74
C LEU A 169 17.05 -1.50 0.24
N THR A 170 16.96 -2.77 0.62
CA THR A 170 17.92 -3.79 0.19
C THR A 170 17.82 -4.13 -1.29
N ARG A 171 18.91 -4.62 -1.88
CA ARG A 171 18.98 -5.16 -3.25
C ARG A 171 18.58 -4.16 -4.34
N GLY A 172 18.98 -2.90 -4.19
CA GLY A 172 18.72 -1.85 -5.19
C GLY A 172 17.28 -1.37 -5.25
N LYS A 173 16.46 -1.71 -4.26
CA LYS A 173 15.09 -1.21 -4.11
C LYS A 173 15.06 0.06 -3.25
N PHE A 174 13.97 0.78 -3.31
CA PHE A 174 13.73 1.97 -2.49
C PHE A 174 12.24 2.14 -2.17
N ALA A 175 11.95 2.71 -1.02
CA ALA A 175 10.63 3.21 -0.71
C ALA A 175 10.49 4.61 -1.33
N PRO A 176 9.45 4.87 -2.13
CA PRO A 176 9.28 6.17 -2.78
C PRO A 176 8.94 7.27 -1.77
N THR A 177 9.16 8.52 -2.16
CA THR A 177 8.54 9.66 -1.48
C THR A 177 7.02 9.55 -1.58
N LEU A 178 6.33 9.97 -0.53
CA LEU A 178 4.87 10.01 -0.48
C LEU A 178 4.33 11.42 -0.80
N ALA A 179 5.20 12.41 -0.95
CA ALA A 179 4.81 13.75 -1.38
C ALA A 179 4.28 13.72 -2.82
N GLY A 180 3.14 14.37 -3.04
CA GLY A 180 2.47 14.45 -4.35
C GLY A 180 1.71 13.17 -4.75
N VAL A 181 1.64 12.15 -3.90
CA VAL A 181 0.85 10.95 -4.16
C VAL A 181 -0.60 11.22 -3.78
N SER A 182 -1.56 10.83 -4.64
CA SER A 182 -2.99 11.01 -4.35
C SER A 182 -3.45 10.15 -3.16
N GLU A 183 -4.49 10.60 -2.49
CA GLU A 183 -5.11 9.92 -1.35
C GLU A 183 -5.49 8.48 -1.72
N LYS A 184 -6.11 8.32 -2.91
CA LYS A 184 -6.51 7.03 -3.46
C LYS A 184 -5.31 6.09 -3.58
N HIS A 185 -4.24 6.52 -4.24
CA HIS A 185 -3.07 5.67 -4.44
C HIS A 185 -2.32 5.37 -3.13
N ILE A 186 -2.36 6.24 -2.13
CA ILE A 186 -1.82 5.94 -0.79
C ILE A 186 -2.62 4.82 -0.13
N TYR A 187 -3.96 4.91 -0.18
CA TYR A 187 -4.83 3.86 0.38
C TYR A 187 -4.63 2.53 -0.33
N GLU A 188 -4.66 2.53 -1.66
CA GLU A 188 -4.47 1.34 -2.49
C GLU A 188 -3.11 0.68 -2.24
N ALA A 189 -2.04 1.47 -2.08
CA ALA A 189 -0.74 0.92 -1.71
C ALA A 189 -0.77 0.20 -0.37
N MET A 190 -1.50 0.71 0.62
CA MET A 190 -1.62 0.05 1.92
C MET A 190 -2.36 -1.29 1.83
N VAL A 191 -3.44 -1.37 1.07
CA VAL A 191 -4.25 -2.60 0.97
C VAL A 191 -3.69 -3.63 -0.02
N THR A 192 -2.84 -3.22 -0.96
CA THR A 192 -2.29 -4.12 -1.99
C THR A 192 -0.84 -4.53 -1.75
N GLY A 193 -0.08 -3.76 -0.96
CA GLY A 193 1.30 -4.06 -0.66
C GLY A 193 2.22 -4.14 -1.87
N PRO A 194 2.36 -3.06 -2.69
CA PRO A 194 3.13 -3.12 -3.92
C PRO A 194 4.61 -3.38 -3.67
N GLN A 195 5.22 -4.21 -4.49
CA GLN A 195 6.65 -4.53 -4.46
C GLN A 195 7.10 -5.17 -3.14
N ASN A 196 7.83 -4.44 -2.30
CA ASN A 196 8.30 -4.87 -0.97
C ASN A 196 7.47 -4.29 0.19
N MET A 197 6.47 -3.48 -0.11
CA MET A 197 5.58 -2.96 0.91
C MET A 197 4.71 -4.09 1.45
N PRO A 198 4.58 -4.25 2.77
CA PRO A 198 3.64 -5.22 3.33
C PRO A 198 2.19 -4.80 3.05
N VAL A 199 1.30 -5.78 3.02
CA VAL A 199 -0.15 -5.54 2.97
C VAL A 199 -0.63 -5.15 4.36
N PHE A 200 -1.29 -4.01 4.48
CA PHE A 200 -1.95 -3.56 5.70
C PHE A 200 -3.46 -3.80 5.58
N ASN A 201 -3.88 -5.01 5.91
CA ASN A 201 -5.30 -5.37 5.93
C ASN A 201 -6.04 -4.65 7.07
N ASP A 202 -7.38 -4.65 7.01
CA ASP A 202 -8.23 -3.91 7.94
C ASP A 202 -8.17 -4.44 9.38
N SER A 203 -7.68 -5.66 9.61
CA SER A 203 -7.45 -6.18 10.96
C SER A 203 -6.17 -5.64 11.60
N ASN A 204 -5.23 -5.12 10.80
CA ASN A 204 -3.98 -4.56 11.28
C ASN A 204 -4.03 -3.03 11.39
N ILE A 205 -4.57 -2.38 10.35
CA ILE A 205 -4.81 -0.94 10.27
C ILE A 205 -6.20 -0.76 9.69
N THR A 206 -7.12 -0.25 10.47
CA THR A 206 -8.52 -0.09 10.04
C THR A 206 -8.66 0.90 8.88
N PRO A 207 -9.78 0.90 8.14
CA PRO A 207 -10.00 1.88 7.08
C PRO A 207 -9.92 3.33 7.57
N GLU A 208 -10.41 3.60 8.78
CA GLU A 208 -10.34 4.91 9.43
C GLU A 208 -8.88 5.29 9.76
N GLU A 209 -8.09 4.37 10.28
CA GLU A 209 -6.66 4.60 10.55
C GLU A 209 -5.87 4.83 9.26
N LYS A 210 -6.21 4.16 8.16
CA LYS A 210 -5.63 4.44 6.84
C LYS A 210 -5.95 5.86 6.37
N ARG A 211 -7.20 6.30 6.56
CA ARG A 211 -7.59 7.70 6.30
C ARG A 211 -6.82 8.68 7.18
N ASP A 212 -6.64 8.38 8.45
CA ASP A 212 -5.86 9.22 9.37
C ASP A 212 -4.41 9.34 8.91
N VAL A 213 -3.78 8.25 8.46
CA VAL A 213 -2.44 8.26 7.85
C VAL A 213 -2.40 9.15 6.61
N ILE A 214 -3.39 9.06 5.73
CA ILE A 214 -3.51 9.92 4.55
C ILE A 214 -3.63 11.38 4.97
N THR A 215 -4.49 11.67 5.94
CA THR A 215 -4.69 13.01 6.49
C THR A 215 -3.38 13.58 7.07
N PHE A 216 -2.62 12.78 7.81
CA PHE A 216 -1.30 13.18 8.29
C PHE A 216 -0.35 13.51 7.14
N LEU A 217 -0.25 12.65 6.13
CA LEU A 217 0.64 12.87 4.98
C LEU A 217 0.27 14.15 4.22
N LYS A 218 -1.02 14.39 3.98
CA LYS A 218 -1.49 15.62 3.32
C LYS A 218 -1.27 16.86 4.19
N THR A 219 -1.39 16.72 5.49
CA THR A 219 -1.12 17.82 6.44
C THR A 219 0.35 18.24 6.41
N ILE A 220 1.30 17.28 6.44
CA ILE A 220 2.73 17.61 6.34
C ILE A 220 3.11 18.14 4.97
N GLU A 221 2.47 17.67 3.90
CA GLU A 221 2.66 18.17 2.55
C GLU A 221 2.22 19.64 2.41
N ALA A 222 1.03 19.97 2.93
CA ALA A 222 0.46 21.32 2.85
C ALA A 222 1.19 22.34 3.76
N ASN A 223 1.61 21.93 4.94
CA ASN A 223 2.20 22.84 5.92
C ASN A 223 3.74 22.91 5.86
N GLY A 224 4.37 22.00 5.14
CA GLY A 224 5.83 21.92 5.08
C GLY A 224 6.47 21.65 6.44
N THR A 225 7.68 22.16 6.66
CA THR A 225 8.38 22.10 7.95
C THR A 225 7.95 23.25 8.86
N ALA A 226 7.60 22.93 10.10
CA ALA A 226 7.26 23.92 11.11
C ALA A 226 8.50 24.74 11.51
N GLY A 227 8.75 25.84 10.81
CA GLY A 227 9.88 26.74 11.03
C GLY A 227 11.17 26.32 10.28
N GLY A 228 12.02 27.30 10.01
CA GLY A 228 13.30 27.06 9.32
C GLY A 228 13.20 26.81 7.81
N ALA A 229 14.30 26.44 7.19
CA ALA A 229 14.36 26.06 5.80
C ALA A 229 14.04 24.57 5.62
N ALA A 230 13.17 24.26 4.68
CA ALA A 230 12.71 22.86 4.46
C ALA A 230 13.81 21.91 3.97
N LEU A 231 14.94 22.43 3.47
CA LEU A 231 16.11 21.65 2.99
C LEU A 231 15.72 20.44 2.10
N GLY A 232 14.71 20.65 1.24
CA GLY A 232 14.19 19.65 0.33
C GLY A 232 13.20 18.65 0.95
N GLY A 233 12.77 18.85 2.20
CA GLY A 233 11.83 17.95 2.87
C GLY A 233 12.39 16.56 3.19
N LEU A 234 13.73 16.41 3.19
CA LEU A 234 14.40 15.12 3.42
C LEU A 234 14.49 14.75 4.92
N GLY A 235 13.95 15.61 5.79
CA GLY A 235 13.95 15.40 7.24
C GLY A 235 15.34 15.45 7.86
N PRO A 236 15.58 14.69 8.94
CA PRO A 236 16.79 14.81 9.78
C PRO A 236 18.12 14.64 9.03
N VAL A 237 18.13 13.96 7.89
CA VAL A 237 19.37 13.70 7.13
C VAL A 237 19.95 14.99 6.56
N ALA A 238 19.12 15.80 5.87
CA ALA A 238 19.57 17.06 5.29
C ALA A 238 19.86 18.10 6.36
N GLU A 239 19.04 18.17 7.39
CA GLU A 239 19.22 19.05 8.54
C GLU A 239 20.51 18.71 9.30
N GLY A 240 20.74 17.43 9.57
CA GLY A 240 21.96 16.95 10.23
C GLY A 240 23.21 17.24 9.39
N LEU A 241 23.17 17.03 8.09
CA LEU A 241 24.29 17.33 7.20
C LEU A 241 24.63 18.83 7.25
N PHE A 242 23.64 19.71 7.19
CA PHE A 242 23.86 21.15 7.29
C PHE A 242 24.47 21.55 8.62
N VAL A 243 23.91 21.07 9.75
CA VAL A 243 24.42 21.38 11.10
C VAL A 243 25.85 20.90 11.27
N TRP A 244 26.16 19.69 10.84
CA TRP A 244 27.52 19.13 10.97
C TRP A 244 28.52 19.86 10.08
N THR A 245 28.21 20.11 8.82
CA THR A 245 29.17 20.79 7.91
C THR A 245 29.35 22.25 8.25
N ALA A 246 28.28 23.03 8.42
CA ALA A 246 28.35 24.43 8.77
C ALA A 246 28.80 24.64 10.22
N GLY A 247 28.24 23.91 11.17
CA GLY A 247 28.57 24.04 12.58
C GLY A 247 30.03 23.66 12.89
N LEU A 248 30.49 22.51 12.44
CA LEU A 248 31.89 22.13 12.59
C LEU A 248 32.84 23.09 11.84
N GLY A 249 32.48 23.51 10.63
CA GLY A 249 33.26 24.48 9.89
C GLY A 249 33.44 25.80 10.63
N ILE A 250 32.39 26.30 11.24
CA ILE A 250 32.45 27.52 12.08
C ILE A 250 33.33 27.30 13.33
N ILE A 251 33.14 26.17 14.05
CA ILE A 251 33.93 25.86 15.26
C ILE A 251 35.40 25.74 14.91
N ILE A 252 35.76 25.02 13.84
CA ILE A 252 37.14 24.88 13.37
C ILE A 252 37.71 26.24 12.97
N GLY A 253 36.94 27.04 12.22
CA GLY A 253 37.34 28.39 11.84
C GLY A 253 37.66 29.29 13.04
N PHE A 254 36.79 29.27 14.07
CA PHE A 254 37.04 29.98 15.32
C PHE A 254 38.25 29.45 16.07
N ALA A 255 38.45 28.14 16.15
CA ALA A 255 39.59 27.54 16.80
C ALA A 255 40.90 27.95 16.13
N VAL A 256 40.96 27.90 14.80
CA VAL A 256 42.12 28.36 14.01
C VAL A 256 42.36 29.85 14.19
N TRP A 257 41.32 30.67 14.16
CA TRP A 257 41.46 32.12 14.38
C TRP A 257 41.97 32.46 15.77
N LEU A 258 41.46 31.81 16.83
CA LEU A 258 41.92 32.03 18.19
C LEU A 258 43.37 31.58 18.42
N THR A 259 43.84 30.55 17.70
CA THR A 259 45.20 30.02 17.84
C THR A 259 46.22 30.68 16.89
N SER A 260 45.74 31.39 15.85
CA SER A 260 46.60 32.15 14.96
C SER A 260 47.21 33.34 15.69
N ARG A 261 48.53 33.32 15.89
CA ARG A 261 49.27 34.47 16.46
C ARG A 261 49.57 35.44 15.31
N PRO A 262 49.32 36.75 15.46
CA PRO A 262 49.84 37.73 14.54
C PRO A 262 51.35 37.72 14.63
N SER A 263 52.03 37.44 13.50
CA SER A 263 53.47 37.55 13.34
C SER A 263 53.91 39.01 13.31
#